data_b412a872a3e35a95bfe5d8dd599c3c23
#
_entry.id   b412a872a3e35a95bfe5d8dd599c3c23
#
_cell.length_a   1.000
_cell.length_b   1.000
_cell.length_c   1.000
_cell.angle_alpha   90.00
_cell.angle_beta   90.00
_cell.angle_gamma   90.00
#
_symmetry.space_group_name_H-M   'P 1'
#
loop_
_entity.id
_entity.type
_entity.pdbx_description
1 polymer ?
#
loop_
_entity_poly.entity_id
_entity_poly.type
_entity_poly.pdbx_seq_one_letter_code
_entity_poly.pdbx_strand_id
1 'polypeptide(L)'
;RAAVEQVYDAAVKAGRGGSVTLNAVPVAQNTKSGRTTSPRTITQEELAAYLADDAAQQSRSGRFDSSYLLIREKDGSVTTVWYESEADLAEKTELCRLLGVKTVYILK
;
A
#
# COMPACT_ATOMS: atom_id res chain seq x y z
N ARG A 1 2.47 4.77 -1.83
CA ARG A 1 1.08 4.44 -1.44
C ARG A 1 0.18 5.63 -1.74
N ALA A 2 -1.01 5.35 -2.17
CA ALA A 2 -1.99 6.38 -2.46
C ALA A 2 -3.12 6.31 -1.43
N ALA A 3 -3.23 7.30 -0.56
CA ALA A 3 -4.40 7.46 0.28
C ALA A 3 -5.63 7.76 -0.61
N VAL A 4 -6.82 7.47 -0.11
CA VAL A 4 -8.06 7.70 -0.87
C VAL A 4 -8.17 9.13 -1.37
N GLU A 5 -7.77 10.11 -0.57
CA GLU A 5 -7.78 11.52 -0.97
C GLU A 5 -6.91 11.79 -2.20
N GLN A 6 -5.72 11.18 -2.26
CA GLN A 6 -4.82 11.32 -3.41
C GLN A 6 -5.40 10.65 -4.65
N VAL A 7 -6.06 9.50 -4.49
CA VAL A 7 -6.73 8.81 -5.58
C VAL A 7 -7.89 9.66 -6.11
N TYR A 8 -8.68 10.23 -5.21
CA TYR A 8 -9.77 11.14 -5.57
C TYR A 8 -9.25 12.33 -6.38
N ASP A 9 -8.22 13.00 -5.89
CA ASP A 9 -7.62 14.16 -6.58
C ASP A 9 -7.09 13.79 -7.96
N ALA A 10 -6.41 12.64 -8.07
CA ALA A 10 -5.91 12.15 -9.36
C ALA A 10 -7.05 11.84 -10.34
N ALA A 11 -8.13 11.23 -9.85
CA ALA A 11 -9.29 10.90 -10.68
C ALA A 11 -10.01 12.16 -11.16
N VAL A 12 -10.17 13.17 -10.30
CA VAL A 12 -10.77 14.45 -10.67
C VAL A 12 -9.91 15.16 -11.69
N LYS A 13 -8.59 15.18 -11.50
CA LYS A 13 -7.64 15.79 -12.41
C LYS A 13 -7.61 15.11 -13.78
N ALA A 14 -7.67 13.78 -13.82
CA ALA A 14 -7.71 13.01 -15.04
C ALA A 14 -8.97 13.32 -15.87
N GLY A 15 -10.06 13.58 -15.18
CA GLY A 15 -11.34 13.87 -15.78
C GLY A 15 -12.04 12.63 -16.34
N ARG A 16 -13.25 12.85 -16.82
CA ARG A 16 -14.09 11.79 -17.38
C ARG A 16 -13.45 11.21 -18.64
N GLY A 17 -13.32 9.90 -18.68
CA GLY A 17 -12.67 9.19 -19.79
C GLY A 17 -11.14 9.16 -19.68
N GLY A 18 -10.56 9.74 -18.63
CA GLY A 18 -9.12 9.73 -18.39
C GLY A 18 -8.60 8.43 -17.81
N SER A 19 -7.33 8.44 -17.44
CA SER A 19 -6.67 7.29 -16.81
C SER A 19 -5.96 7.69 -15.50
N VAL A 20 -5.87 6.75 -14.57
CA VAL A 20 -5.18 6.90 -13.29
C VAL A 20 -4.26 5.71 -13.07
N THR A 21 -3.08 5.95 -12.52
CA THR A 21 -2.16 4.89 -12.08
C THR A 21 -2.18 4.81 -10.56
N LEU A 22 -2.51 3.65 -10.03
CA LEU A 22 -2.45 3.36 -8.61
C LEU A 22 -1.11 2.68 -8.30
N ASN A 23 -0.35 3.26 -7.39
CA ASN A 23 0.92 2.69 -6.95
C ASN A 23 0.67 1.66 -5.84
N ALA A 24 0.82 0.39 -6.18
CA ALA A 24 0.66 -0.73 -5.26
C ALA A 24 2.00 -1.40 -4.93
N VAL A 25 3.13 -0.74 -5.23
CA VAL A 25 4.45 -1.27 -4.89
C VAL A 25 4.60 -1.30 -3.37
N PRO A 26 4.87 -2.47 -2.77
CA PRO A 26 5.03 -2.55 -1.33
C PRO A 26 6.36 -1.94 -0.88
N VAL A 27 6.38 -1.44 0.35
CA VAL A 27 7.57 -0.84 0.97
C VAL A 27 7.78 -1.41 2.36
N ALA A 28 9.05 -1.51 2.75
CA ALA A 28 9.44 -1.98 4.08
C ALA A 28 10.30 -0.94 4.79
N GLN A 29 10.11 -0.84 6.09
CA GLN A 29 10.90 -0.02 7.00
C GLN A 29 11.26 -0.83 8.24
N ASN A 30 12.37 -0.51 8.88
CA ASN A 30 12.74 -1.13 10.15
C ASN A 30 12.92 -0.05 11.21
N THR A 31 12.38 -0.28 12.40
CA THR A 31 12.48 0.63 13.52
C THR A 31 13.20 -0.08 14.67
N LYS A 32 14.29 0.52 15.13
CA LYS A 32 15.08 0.03 16.26
C LYS A 32 15.48 1.21 17.14
N SER A 33 15.21 1.11 18.44
CA SER A 33 15.58 2.13 19.43
C SER A 33 15.11 3.54 19.04
N GLY A 34 13.88 3.64 18.51
CA GLY A 34 13.27 4.90 18.11
C GLY A 34 13.73 5.45 16.75
N ARG A 35 14.61 4.74 16.06
CA ARG A 35 15.09 5.14 14.74
C ARG A 35 14.48 4.26 13.68
N THR A 36 13.92 4.89 12.65
CA THR A 36 13.30 4.21 11.51
C THR A 36 14.15 4.43 10.27
N THR A 37 14.45 3.33 9.56
CA THR A 37 15.16 3.40 8.29
C THR A 37 14.29 4.05 7.22
N SER A 38 14.92 4.54 6.15
CA SER A 38 14.18 5.00 4.99
C SER A 38 13.38 3.85 4.37
N PRO A 39 12.16 4.12 3.85
CA PRO A 39 11.39 3.09 3.16
C PRO A 39 12.17 2.56 1.96
N ARG A 40 12.14 1.24 1.78
CA ARG A 40 12.65 0.61 0.57
C ARG A 40 11.52 -0.15 -0.13
N THR A 41 11.49 -0.10 -1.44
CA THR A 41 10.55 -0.92 -2.19
C THR A 41 10.95 -2.39 -2.09
N ILE A 42 9.97 -3.27 -2.03
CA ILE A 42 10.18 -4.71 -2.02
C ILE A 42 9.44 -5.34 -3.19
N THR A 43 9.83 -6.54 -3.57
CA THR A 43 9.20 -7.29 -4.64
C THR A 43 7.90 -7.95 -4.15
N GLN A 44 7.05 -8.37 -5.07
CA GLN A 44 5.86 -9.15 -4.73
C GLN A 44 6.23 -10.49 -4.08
N GLU A 45 7.37 -11.07 -4.46
CA GLU A 45 7.89 -12.30 -3.84
C GLU A 45 8.29 -12.08 -2.39
N GLU A 46 8.98 -10.97 -2.11
CA GLU A 46 9.32 -10.59 -0.74
C GLU A 46 8.05 -10.32 0.09
N LEU A 47 7.08 -9.64 -0.49
CA LEU A 47 5.79 -9.41 0.17
C LEU A 47 5.10 -10.73 0.52
N ALA A 48 5.06 -11.68 -0.42
CA ALA A 48 4.46 -12.99 -0.17
C ALA A 48 5.15 -13.73 0.98
N ALA A 49 6.48 -13.63 1.08
CA ALA A 49 7.24 -14.22 2.17
C ALA A 49 6.89 -13.58 3.51
N TYR A 50 6.77 -12.27 3.58
CA TYR A 50 6.34 -11.57 4.80
C TYR A 50 4.91 -11.95 5.19
N LEU A 51 4.00 -12.05 4.22
CA LEU A 51 2.60 -12.43 4.48
C LEU A 51 2.48 -13.88 5.00
N ALA A 52 3.41 -14.75 4.63
CA ALA A 52 3.45 -16.14 5.08
C ALA A 52 4.15 -16.32 6.44
N ASP A 53 4.77 -15.28 6.99
CA ASP A 53 5.47 -15.34 8.28
C ASP A 53 4.46 -15.41 9.41
N ASP A 54 4.54 -16.49 10.22
CA ASP A 54 3.64 -16.71 11.35
C ASP A 54 3.74 -15.61 12.43
N ALA A 55 4.87 -14.94 12.51
CA ALA A 55 5.08 -13.85 13.46
C ALA A 55 4.54 -12.52 12.98
N ALA A 56 4.09 -12.43 11.73
CA ALA A 56 3.57 -11.19 11.16
C ALA A 56 2.18 -10.88 11.70
N GLN A 57 1.98 -9.64 12.12
CA GLN A 57 0.67 -9.14 12.56
C GLN A 57 0.12 -8.23 11.46
N GLN A 58 -0.99 -8.64 10.86
CA GLN A 58 -1.65 -7.89 9.80
C GLN A 58 -2.61 -6.86 10.39
N SER A 59 -2.64 -5.68 9.79
CA SER A 59 -3.56 -4.62 10.18
C SER A 59 -3.87 -3.73 8.98
N ARG A 60 -4.78 -2.77 9.16
CA ARG A 60 -5.15 -1.81 8.13
C ARG A 60 -5.17 -0.41 8.72
N SER A 61 -4.55 0.52 8.01
CA SER A 61 -4.57 1.93 8.39
C SER A 61 -5.79 2.62 7.79
N GLY A 62 -6.70 3.10 8.63
CA GLY A 62 -7.84 3.90 8.18
C GLY A 62 -7.43 5.25 7.57
N ARG A 63 -6.29 5.78 7.98
CA ARG A 63 -5.77 7.05 7.45
C ARG A 63 -5.30 6.94 6.00
N PHE A 64 -4.65 5.84 5.64
CA PHE A 64 -4.07 5.65 4.31
C PHE A 64 -4.87 4.68 3.44
N ASP A 65 -5.88 4.03 4.00
CA ASP A 65 -6.66 2.98 3.32
C ASP A 65 -5.75 1.94 2.69
N SER A 66 -4.72 1.57 3.44
CA SER A 66 -3.70 0.59 3.03
C SER A 66 -3.48 -0.40 4.15
N SER A 67 -3.00 -1.56 3.80
CA SER A 67 -2.68 -2.62 4.74
C SER A 67 -1.23 -2.56 5.17
N TYR A 68 -0.91 -3.06 6.35
CA TYR A 68 0.46 -3.18 6.80
C TYR A 68 0.66 -4.40 7.67
N LEU A 69 1.93 -4.84 7.74
CA LEU A 69 2.39 -5.92 8.59
C LEU A 69 3.39 -5.38 9.59
N LEU A 70 3.34 -5.90 10.80
CA LEU A 70 4.37 -5.67 11.81
C LEU A 70 5.03 -7.01 12.13
N ILE A 71 6.36 -7.04 12.05
CA ILE A 71 7.16 -8.22 12.35
C ILE A 71 8.21 -7.86 13.38
N ARG A 72 8.17 -8.52 14.54
CA ARG A 72 9.19 -8.35 15.56
C ARG A 72 10.39 -9.20 15.22
N GLU A 73 11.54 -8.54 15.03
CA GLU A 73 12.78 -9.21 14.72
C GLU A 73 13.50 -9.70 15.98
N LYS A 74 14.41 -10.64 15.80
CA LYS A 74 15.16 -11.24 16.93
C LYS A 74 16.04 -10.23 17.67
N ASP A 75 16.48 -9.18 16.98
CA ASP A 75 17.33 -8.13 17.57
C ASP A 75 16.54 -7.06 18.33
N GLY A 76 15.23 -7.24 18.49
CA GLY A 76 14.33 -6.29 19.15
C GLY A 76 13.79 -5.19 18.24
N SER A 77 14.21 -5.15 16.99
CA SER A 77 13.63 -4.21 16.02
C SER A 77 12.26 -4.67 15.54
N VAL A 78 11.55 -3.75 14.87
CA VAL A 78 10.25 -4.05 14.25
C VAL A 78 10.32 -3.68 12.79
N THR A 79 10.01 -4.62 11.92
CA THR A 79 9.85 -4.38 10.49
C THR A 79 8.40 -4.08 10.19
N THR A 80 8.15 -2.97 9.51
CA THR A 80 6.82 -2.59 9.02
C THR A 80 6.81 -2.73 7.52
N VAL A 81 5.84 -3.47 6.99
CA VAL A 81 5.66 -3.64 5.54
C VAL A 81 4.31 -3.03 5.18
N TRP A 82 4.33 -2.02 4.31
CA TRP A 82 3.12 -1.40 3.79
C TRP A 82 2.81 -1.98 2.41
N TYR A 83 1.55 -2.34 2.19
CA TYR A 83 1.12 -2.93 0.93
C TYR A 83 -0.35 -2.62 0.66
N GLU A 84 -0.75 -2.80 -0.60
CA GLU A 84 -2.15 -2.72 -1.00
C GLU A 84 -2.69 -4.13 -1.16
N SER A 85 -3.70 -4.49 -0.36
CA SER A 85 -4.41 -5.75 -0.55
C SER A 85 -5.34 -5.68 -1.76
N GLU A 86 -5.86 -6.81 -2.19
CA GLU A 86 -6.85 -6.83 -3.27
C GLU A 86 -8.08 -6.00 -2.91
N ALA A 87 -8.52 -6.05 -1.65
CA ALA A 87 -9.65 -5.25 -1.17
C ALA A 87 -9.34 -3.76 -1.20
N ASP A 88 -8.12 -3.34 -0.80
CA ASP A 88 -7.69 -1.94 -0.87
C ASP A 88 -7.71 -1.43 -2.31
N LEU A 89 -7.17 -2.22 -3.24
CA LEU A 89 -7.13 -1.86 -4.66
C LEU A 89 -8.51 -1.82 -5.29
N ALA A 90 -9.39 -2.76 -4.93
CA ALA A 90 -10.76 -2.79 -5.42
C ALA A 90 -11.52 -1.53 -4.99
N GLU A 91 -11.37 -1.10 -3.75
CA GLU A 91 -12.01 0.10 -3.22
C GLU A 91 -11.55 1.35 -3.96
N LYS A 92 -10.24 1.50 -4.19
CA LYS A 92 -9.67 2.63 -4.90
C LYS A 92 -10.03 2.63 -6.39
N THR A 93 -10.07 1.45 -7.01
CA THR A 93 -10.51 1.30 -8.41
C THR A 93 -11.97 1.67 -8.56
N GLU A 94 -12.82 1.26 -7.64
CA GLU A 94 -14.25 1.61 -7.65
C GLU A 94 -14.45 3.12 -7.52
N LEU A 95 -13.67 3.78 -6.67
CA LEU A 95 -13.71 5.24 -6.56
C LEU A 95 -13.38 5.89 -7.90
N CYS A 96 -12.34 5.44 -8.58
CA CYS A 96 -11.98 5.95 -9.91
C CYS A 96 -13.14 5.75 -10.91
N ARG A 97 -13.75 4.58 -10.91
CA ARG A 97 -14.88 4.27 -11.78
C ARG A 97 -16.06 5.22 -11.54
N LEU A 98 -16.40 5.47 -10.28
CA LEU A 98 -17.49 6.38 -9.91
C LEU A 98 -17.23 7.82 -10.36
N LEU A 99 -15.97 8.21 -10.45
CA LEU A 99 -15.56 9.55 -10.91
C LEU A 99 -15.38 9.63 -12.43
N GLY A 100 -15.71 8.56 -13.16
CA GLY A 100 -15.69 8.54 -14.62
C GLY A 100 -14.34 8.21 -15.26
N VAL A 101 -13.37 7.73 -14.48
CA VAL A 101 -12.09 7.28 -15.01
C VAL A 101 -12.30 6.04 -15.86
N LYS A 102 -11.77 6.06 -17.09
CA LYS A 102 -11.94 4.97 -18.07
C LYS A 102 -10.97 3.82 -17.81
N THR A 103 -9.73 4.14 -17.46
CA THR A 103 -8.66 3.16 -17.33
C THR A 103 -7.91 3.36 -16.02
N VAL A 104 -7.71 2.29 -15.27
CA VAL A 104 -6.91 2.29 -14.06
C VAL A 104 -5.74 1.34 -14.25
N TYR A 105 -4.53 1.87 -14.15
CA TYR A 105 -3.31 1.09 -14.17
C TYR A 105 -2.86 0.83 -12.73
N ILE A 106 -2.37 -0.37 -12.46
CA ILE A 106 -1.87 -0.73 -11.14
C ILE A 106 -0.39 -1.05 -11.27
N LEU A 107 0.43 -0.23 -10.62
CA LEU A 107 1.87 -0.44 -10.54
C LEU A 107 2.19 -1.32 -9.33
N LYS A 108 2.82 -2.46 -9.59
CA LYS A 108 3.19 -3.44 -8.55
C LYS A 108 4.68 -3.64 -8.40
#